data_abde1b9bc9b20c3b8c891b15ef5422a2
#
_entry.id   abde1b9bc9b20c3b8c891b15ef5422a2
#
_cell.length_a   1.000
_cell.length_b   1.000
_cell.length_c   1.000
_cell.angle_alpha   90.00
_cell.angle_beta   90.00
_cell.angle_gamma   90.00
#
_symmetry.space_group_name_H-M   'P 1'
#
loop_
_entity.id
_entity.type
_entity.pdbx_description
1 polymer ?
#
loop_
_entity_poly.entity_id
_entity_poly.type
_entity_poly.pdbx_seq_one_letter_code
_entity_poly.pdbx_strand_id
1 'polypeptide(L)'
;MRFGGWVVRFKGMTVNFTMRNDFGKRVNWIKIADRPIDLNKSYRIAACERSGDPADTLCRLEKVKNPRRANITMHNILREYLGRFSPVSPRVEGRITATDAPPDLLSQLEGYDYSFR
;
A
#
# COMPACT_ATOMS: atom_id res chain seq x y z
N MET A 1 16.45 18.07 2.10
CA MET A 1 16.33 16.86 1.24
C MET A 1 15.08 16.10 1.67
N ARG A 2 14.02 16.06 0.86
CA ARG A 2 12.81 15.26 1.17
C ARG A 2 13.05 13.87 0.63
N PHE A 3 13.28 12.92 1.51
CA PHE A 3 13.37 11.52 1.13
C PHE A 3 12.04 11.07 0.52
N GLY A 4 12.10 10.31 -0.58
CA GLY A 4 10.94 9.81 -1.28
C GLY A 4 9.99 9.08 -0.34
N GLY A 5 8.71 9.39 -0.45
CA GLY A 5 7.67 8.74 0.34
C GLY A 5 7.52 7.27 -0.07
N TRP A 6 7.34 6.41 0.91
CA TRP A 6 6.98 5.03 0.65
C TRP A 6 5.54 4.97 0.15
N VAL A 7 5.33 4.32 -0.99
CA VAL A 7 3.97 4.00 -1.42
C VAL A 7 3.46 2.87 -0.53
N VAL A 8 2.37 3.13 0.18
CA VAL A 8 1.76 2.13 1.06
C VAL A 8 1.25 0.97 0.22
N ARG A 9 1.62 -0.26 0.59
CA ARG A 9 1.09 -1.47 -0.05
C ARG A 9 -0.22 -1.87 0.62
N PHE A 10 -1.23 -2.20 -0.18
CA PHE A 10 -2.56 -2.56 0.32
C PHE A 10 -3.22 -3.61 -0.57
N LYS A 11 -4.26 -4.25 -0.05
CA LYS A 11 -5.15 -5.17 -0.76
C LYS A 11 -6.59 -4.73 -0.56
N GLY A 12 -7.46 -5.00 -1.54
CA GLY A 12 -8.88 -4.62 -1.50
C GLY A 12 -9.15 -3.15 -1.88
N MET A 13 -8.11 -2.43 -2.29
CA MET A 13 -8.20 -1.04 -2.73
C MET A 13 -7.38 -0.86 -4.01
N THR A 14 -7.81 0.04 -4.88
CA THR A 14 -7.03 0.54 -6.01
C THR A 14 -6.95 2.05 -5.95
N VAL A 15 -5.79 2.60 -6.31
CA VAL A 15 -5.52 4.04 -6.25
C VAL A 15 -4.87 4.48 -7.54
N ASN A 16 -5.35 5.59 -8.08
CA ASN A 16 -4.68 6.29 -9.16
C ASN A 16 -4.25 7.67 -8.67
N PHE A 17 -3.06 8.09 -9.07
CA PHE A 17 -2.51 9.37 -8.65
C PHE A 17 -1.62 10.00 -9.72
N THR A 18 -1.34 11.29 -9.57
CA THR A 18 -0.42 12.06 -10.39
C THR A 18 0.72 12.56 -9.50
N MET A 19 1.94 12.07 -9.72
CA MET A 19 3.10 12.35 -8.85
C MET A 19 3.48 13.82 -8.83
N ARG A 20 3.39 14.48 -9.99
CA ARG A 20 3.82 15.88 -10.18
C ARG A 20 2.83 16.91 -9.67
N ASN A 21 1.60 16.50 -9.31
CA ASN A 21 0.64 17.40 -8.70
C ASN A 21 1.11 17.91 -7.34
N ASP A 22 0.56 19.03 -6.91
CA ASP A 22 0.80 19.64 -5.61
C ASP A 22 0.51 18.67 -4.45
N PHE A 23 1.14 18.90 -3.32
CA PHE A 23 0.85 18.15 -2.11
C PHE A 23 -0.65 18.28 -1.75
N GLY A 24 -1.27 17.15 -1.42
CA GLY A 24 -2.71 17.06 -1.13
C GLY A 24 -3.62 16.92 -2.36
N LYS A 25 -3.10 17.12 -3.59
CA LYS A 25 -3.88 16.99 -4.85
C LYS A 25 -3.41 15.83 -5.73
N ARG A 26 -2.59 14.93 -5.19
CA ARG A 26 -1.98 13.86 -5.98
C ARG A 26 -2.89 12.68 -6.25
N VAL A 27 -3.84 12.40 -5.39
CA VAL A 27 -4.76 11.27 -5.55
C VAL A 27 -5.89 11.68 -6.48
N ASN A 28 -6.00 11.01 -7.63
CA ASN A 28 -7.05 11.26 -8.61
C ASN A 28 -8.35 10.54 -8.21
N TRP A 29 -8.22 9.27 -7.84
CA TRP A 29 -9.35 8.49 -7.34
C TRP A 29 -8.88 7.28 -6.52
N ILE A 30 -9.79 6.82 -5.67
CA ILE A 30 -9.66 5.59 -4.86
C ILE A 30 -10.89 4.73 -5.11
N LYS A 31 -10.69 3.42 -5.30
CA LYS A 31 -11.76 2.43 -5.32
C LYS A 31 -11.52 1.39 -4.23
N ILE A 32 -12.58 0.93 -3.59
CA ILE A 32 -12.58 -0.15 -2.62
C ILE A 32 -13.55 -1.22 -3.12
N ALA A 33 -13.08 -2.45 -3.29
CA ALA A 33 -13.83 -3.54 -3.93
C ALA A 33 -14.45 -3.08 -5.27
N ASP A 34 -13.63 -2.43 -6.11
CA ASP A 34 -13.96 -1.89 -7.44
C ASP A 34 -15.03 -0.78 -7.49
N ARG A 35 -15.48 -0.29 -6.34
CA ARG A 35 -16.41 0.83 -6.23
C ARG A 35 -15.67 2.10 -5.79
N PRO A 36 -16.04 3.28 -6.32
CA PRO A 36 -15.49 4.55 -5.82
C PRO A 36 -15.64 4.66 -4.32
N ILE A 37 -14.63 5.23 -3.66
CA ILE A 37 -14.70 5.48 -2.21
C ILE A 37 -15.85 6.46 -1.91
N ASP A 38 -16.63 6.14 -0.89
CA ASP A 38 -17.64 7.03 -0.34
C ASP A 38 -17.07 7.69 0.92
N LEU A 39 -16.85 8.99 0.87
CA LEU A 39 -16.26 9.75 1.97
C LEU A 39 -17.16 9.83 3.23
N ASN A 40 -18.45 9.55 3.08
CA ASN A 40 -19.40 9.51 4.20
C ASN A 40 -19.49 8.14 4.87
N LYS A 41 -18.78 7.15 4.33
CA LYS A 41 -18.82 5.77 4.82
C LYS A 41 -17.59 5.43 5.64
N SER A 42 -17.79 4.67 6.71
CA SER A 42 -16.68 4.09 7.47
C SER A 42 -16.24 2.77 6.85
N TYR A 43 -14.94 2.58 6.73
CA TYR A 43 -14.33 1.37 6.21
C TYR A 43 -13.52 0.68 7.31
N ARG A 44 -13.56 -0.65 7.34
CA ARG A 44 -12.70 -1.43 8.22
C ARG A 44 -11.39 -1.73 7.51
N ILE A 45 -10.29 -1.46 8.20
CA ILE A 45 -8.94 -1.76 7.72
C ILE A 45 -8.25 -2.76 8.66
N ALA A 46 -7.37 -3.56 8.11
CA ALA A 46 -6.35 -4.29 8.86
C ALA A 46 -5.00 -3.72 8.47
N ALA A 47 -4.21 -3.32 9.45
CA ALA A 47 -2.90 -2.73 9.23
C ALA A 47 -1.93 -3.13 10.34
N CYS A 48 -0.63 -3.02 10.06
CA CYS A 48 0.39 -3.24 11.07
C CYS A 48 0.45 -2.07 12.05
N GLU A 49 0.75 -2.39 13.28
CA GLU A 49 1.11 -1.42 14.30
C GLU A 49 2.65 -1.31 14.33
N ARG A 50 3.16 -0.12 14.59
CA ARG A 50 4.58 0.12 14.82
C ARG A 50 4.78 0.39 16.31
N SER A 51 5.83 -0.19 16.87
CA SER A 51 6.18 0.08 18.27
C SER A 51 6.44 1.58 18.47
N GLY A 52 5.78 2.16 19.48
CA GLY A 52 5.88 3.58 19.80
C GLY A 52 4.87 4.50 19.12
N ASP A 53 4.07 4.00 18.17
CA ASP A 53 2.97 4.80 17.62
C ASP A 53 1.82 4.92 18.63
N PRO A 54 1.06 6.04 18.62
CA PRO A 54 -0.16 6.19 19.41
C PRO A 54 -1.16 5.07 19.14
N ALA A 55 -2.00 4.74 20.13
CA ALA A 55 -2.95 3.63 20.05
C ALA A 55 -3.99 3.76 18.91
N ASP A 56 -4.27 4.97 18.46
CA ASP A 56 -5.16 5.28 17.35
C ASP A 56 -4.45 5.44 16.01
N THR A 57 -3.17 5.08 15.93
CA THR A 57 -2.36 5.18 14.71
C THR A 57 -1.99 3.79 14.22
N LEU A 58 -2.43 3.44 13.02
CA LEU A 58 -2.10 2.18 12.35
C LEU A 58 -1.35 2.45 11.05
N CYS A 59 -0.10 2.00 10.96
CA CYS A 59 0.72 2.13 9.74
C CYS A 59 0.74 3.56 9.15
N ARG A 60 0.91 4.58 10.00
CA ARG A 60 0.86 6.03 9.70
C ARG A 60 -0.53 6.58 9.36
N LEU A 61 -1.56 5.79 9.51
CA LEU A 61 -2.93 6.25 9.42
C LEU A 61 -3.38 6.69 10.81
N GLU A 62 -3.54 7.98 11.00
CA GLU A 62 -3.91 8.60 12.25
C GLU A 62 -5.43 8.61 12.48
N LYS A 63 -5.84 8.78 13.73
CA LYS A 63 -7.24 8.93 14.14
C LYS A 63 -8.14 7.74 13.75
N VAL A 64 -7.59 6.55 13.82
CA VAL A 64 -8.34 5.31 13.59
C VAL A 64 -9.35 5.13 14.71
N LYS A 65 -10.62 4.92 14.36
CA LYS A 65 -11.70 4.69 15.32
C LYS A 65 -11.73 3.22 15.76
N ASN A 66 -11.87 2.99 17.05
CA ASN A 66 -12.02 1.65 17.65
C ASN A 66 -10.93 0.66 17.22
N PRO A 67 -9.64 0.99 17.37
CA PRO A 67 -8.55 0.07 17.02
C PRO A 67 -8.62 -1.17 17.91
N ARG A 68 -8.40 -2.33 17.31
CA ARG A 68 -8.31 -3.62 18.02
C ARG A 68 -7.00 -4.28 17.64
N ARG A 69 -6.20 -4.61 18.63
CA ARG A 69 -4.95 -5.34 18.43
C ARG A 69 -5.24 -6.83 18.33
N ALA A 70 -4.70 -7.49 17.31
CA ALA A 70 -4.64 -8.93 17.25
C ALA A 70 -3.34 -9.42 17.93
N ASN A 71 -3.41 -10.47 18.72
CA ASN A 71 -2.24 -11.06 19.37
C ASN A 71 -1.48 -11.96 18.41
N ILE A 72 -1.04 -11.41 17.29
CA ILE A 72 -0.28 -12.12 16.25
C ILE A 72 0.74 -11.19 15.63
N THR A 73 1.94 -11.69 15.39
CA THR A 73 3.01 -10.92 14.72
C THR A 73 2.97 -11.10 13.21
N MET A 74 3.49 -10.12 12.47
CA MET A 74 3.64 -10.20 11.02
C MET A 74 4.44 -11.44 10.61
N HIS A 75 5.49 -11.77 11.35
CA HIS A 75 6.32 -12.95 11.07
C HIS A 75 5.53 -14.26 11.20
N ASN A 76 4.66 -14.37 12.20
CA ASN A 76 3.82 -15.55 12.38
C ASN A 76 2.79 -15.69 11.27
N ILE A 77 2.13 -14.57 10.87
CA ILE A 77 1.21 -14.56 9.74
C ILE A 77 1.93 -15.02 8.46
N LEU A 78 3.10 -14.44 8.18
CA LEU A 78 3.85 -14.78 6.97
C LEU A 78 4.29 -16.25 6.97
N ARG A 79 4.79 -16.76 8.09
CA ARG A 79 5.18 -18.17 8.22
C ARG A 79 4.00 -19.11 7.97
N GLU A 80 2.85 -18.81 8.56
CA GLU A 80 1.63 -19.60 8.37
C GLU A 80 1.15 -19.54 6.91
N TYR A 81 1.15 -18.36 6.32
CA TYR A 81 0.77 -18.16 4.92
C TYR A 81 1.67 -18.95 3.97
N LEU A 82 2.98 -18.81 4.11
CA LEU A 82 3.95 -19.55 3.27
C LEU A 82 3.87 -21.06 3.49
N GLY A 83 3.64 -21.51 4.71
CA GLY A 83 3.46 -22.94 5.00
C GLY A 83 2.24 -23.55 4.32
N ARG A 84 1.19 -22.77 4.09
CA ARG A 84 -0.05 -23.23 3.44
C ARG A 84 -0.04 -23.08 1.92
N PHE A 85 0.63 -22.04 1.39
CA PHE A 85 0.47 -21.62 0.00
C PHE A 85 1.77 -21.66 -0.81
N SER A 86 2.88 -22.14 -0.24
CA SER A 86 4.12 -22.29 -1.01
C SER A 86 4.03 -23.45 -2.02
N PRO A 87 4.66 -23.31 -3.20
CA PRO A 87 5.38 -22.12 -3.67
C PRO A 87 4.45 -20.97 -4.06
N VAL A 88 4.76 -19.74 -3.64
CA VAL A 88 3.97 -18.57 -3.99
C VAL A 88 4.56 -17.89 -5.22
N SER A 89 3.71 -17.53 -6.17
CA SER A 89 4.08 -16.79 -7.38
C SER A 89 3.23 -15.51 -7.47
N PRO A 90 3.62 -14.44 -6.78
CA PRO A 90 2.84 -13.21 -6.78
C PRO A 90 2.86 -12.54 -8.15
N ARG A 91 1.71 -12.01 -8.56
CA ARG A 91 1.57 -11.20 -9.77
C ARG A 91 1.42 -9.74 -9.41
N VAL A 92 1.87 -8.87 -10.33
CA VAL A 92 1.60 -7.43 -10.23
C VAL A 92 0.11 -7.21 -10.53
N GLU A 93 -0.65 -6.80 -9.52
CA GLU A 93 -2.10 -6.62 -9.63
C GLU A 93 -2.52 -5.22 -10.10
N GLY A 94 -1.58 -4.30 -10.35
CA GLY A 94 -1.90 -2.93 -10.79
C GLY A 94 -2.72 -2.10 -9.79
N ARG A 95 -2.62 -2.42 -8.51
CA ARG A 95 -3.42 -1.76 -7.46
C ARG A 95 -3.09 -0.28 -7.28
N ILE A 96 -1.93 0.13 -7.72
CA ILE A 96 -1.45 1.51 -7.64
C ILE A 96 -0.96 1.90 -9.03
N THR A 97 -1.52 2.97 -9.58
CA THR A 97 -1.13 3.50 -10.88
C THR A 97 -0.84 4.98 -10.79
N ALA A 98 0.26 5.41 -11.41
CA ALA A 98 0.59 6.82 -11.57
C ALA A 98 0.32 7.22 -13.03
N THR A 99 -0.38 8.33 -13.24
CA THR A 99 -0.72 8.81 -14.59
C THR A 99 0.47 9.40 -15.33
N ASP A 100 1.45 9.91 -14.59
CA ASP A 100 2.62 10.61 -15.07
C ASP A 100 3.94 9.89 -14.81
N ALA A 101 3.89 8.62 -14.40
CA ALA A 101 5.05 7.74 -14.27
C ALA A 101 4.85 6.53 -15.18
N PRO A 102 5.54 6.43 -16.29
CA PRO A 102 5.49 5.26 -17.15
C PRO A 102 6.01 4.02 -16.40
N PRO A 103 5.51 2.82 -16.73
CA PRO A 103 5.91 1.58 -16.08
C PRO A 103 7.42 1.27 -16.17
N ASP A 104 8.06 1.81 -17.19
CA ASP A 104 9.46 1.63 -17.55
C ASP A 104 10.41 2.70 -16.99
N LEU A 105 9.93 3.51 -16.02
CA LEU A 105 10.77 4.56 -15.43
C LEU A 105 12.11 4.03 -14.89
N LEU A 106 12.15 2.78 -14.44
CA LEU A 106 13.36 2.11 -13.98
C LEU A 106 14.28 1.66 -15.13
N SER A 107 13.75 1.42 -16.33
CA SER A 107 14.54 1.04 -17.51
C SER A 107 15.39 2.18 -18.08
N GLN A 108 15.19 3.39 -17.59
CA GLN A 108 15.92 4.58 -18.02
C GLN A 108 17.26 4.78 -17.30
N LEU A 109 17.61 3.94 -16.35
CA LEU A 109 18.93 3.95 -15.73
C LEU A 109 19.86 3.07 -16.55
N GLU A 110 20.71 3.68 -17.37
CA GLU A 110 21.71 2.97 -18.14
C GLU A 110 22.61 2.09 -17.25
N GLY A 111 22.82 0.84 -17.67
CA GLY A 111 23.74 -0.09 -17.00
C GLY A 111 23.11 -0.95 -15.89
N TYR A 112 21.81 -0.90 -15.67
CA TYR A 112 21.12 -1.76 -14.71
C TYR A 112 20.19 -2.75 -15.42
N ASP A 113 20.40 -4.04 -15.18
CA ASP A 113 19.46 -5.09 -15.59
C ASP A 113 18.37 -5.25 -14.52
N TYR A 114 17.16 -4.81 -14.84
CA TYR A 114 15.98 -4.92 -13.97
C TYR A 114 15.15 -6.17 -14.23
N SER A 115 15.66 -7.12 -15.00
CA SER A 115 15.02 -8.41 -15.19
C SER A 115 15.11 -9.22 -13.90
N PHE A 116 14.06 -9.22 -13.13
CA PHE A 116 13.87 -10.16 -12.00
C PHE A 116 13.59 -11.54 -12.60
N ARG A 117 14.60 -12.39 -12.62
CA ARG A 117 14.47 -13.81 -12.95
C ARG A 117 13.94 -14.60 -11.78
#